data_9dbd12beb6b47e5d71a3d4d072a21ea9
#
_entry.id   9dbd12beb6b47e5d71a3d4d072a21ea9
#
_cell.length_a   1.000
_cell.length_b   1.000
_cell.length_c   1.000
_cell.angle_alpha   90.00
_cell.angle_beta   90.00
_cell.angle_gamma   90.00
#
_symmetry.space_group_name_H-M   'P 1'
#
loop_
_entity.id
_entity.type
_entity.pdbx_description
1 polymer ?
#
loop_
_entity_poly.entity_id
_entity_poly.type
_entity_poly.pdbx_seq_one_letter_code
_entity_poly.pdbx_strand_id
1 'polypeptide(L)'
;MNEGWLSYRCAAALMVGFLCSGLLCGCSQRPAPQQALGLPERSLAREPEIKVRLFDLAQFICEVGAPSSITRLGGKPYAGELTISCRQKEGQTSWLLQRRGKVLAEQRSATLNLTSSKPMTIRKIVFPTTNISMRIEGDRLEVVGTFALETYLPGVLQIELFAKWNTDTYKAQAVAARSFSLVRMQDRRGRFWHVRASPSDQAFVGGEVRPIALEAVKATRGQVLTWGDQILCTYYSSCCGGRPARASDTFAADSNSVAPLSGQGRPCPCEKSGRYRWTAEVSGKALGERVGLQTIRSIKTIQSNPWGRSTKMQLRDVKGSVVELSPGNLRSHLKTLGSNVFSGWILKNQYRNGVLTMEGAGFGHGVGLCQYGAEARACDGMSWREILSISYPGAKIATDWGP
;
A
#
# COMPACT_ATOMS: atom_id res chain seq x y z
N MET A 1 4.96 12.75 26.44
CA MET A 1 5.85 12.87 25.26
C MET A 1 4.99 12.63 24.04
N ASN A 2 4.67 13.73 23.35
CA ASN A 2 3.69 13.80 22.27
C ASN A 2 4.20 13.14 20.98
N GLU A 3 3.58 12.04 20.58
CA GLU A 3 3.73 11.49 19.25
C GLU A 3 2.61 12.04 18.38
N GLY A 4 2.93 13.09 17.59
CA GLY A 4 2.02 13.71 16.66
C GLY A 4 1.84 12.87 15.40
N TRP A 5 0.70 12.23 15.26
CA TRP A 5 0.21 11.68 14.02
C TRP A 5 -0.70 12.68 13.33
N LEU A 6 -0.27 13.17 12.18
CA LEU A 6 -1.08 14.03 11.31
C LEU A 6 -2.37 13.31 10.89
N SER A 7 -3.48 13.80 11.38
CA SER A 7 -4.82 13.36 10.99
C SER A 7 -5.21 13.93 9.63
N TYR A 8 -5.28 13.10 8.59
CA TYR A 8 -5.96 13.43 7.36
C TYR A 8 -7.47 13.19 7.52
N ARG A 9 -8.24 14.26 7.62
CA ARG A 9 -9.70 14.23 7.50
C ARG A 9 -10.07 14.11 6.03
N CYS A 10 -10.71 13.00 5.64
CA CYS A 10 -11.45 12.90 4.39
C CYS A 10 -12.91 13.25 4.63
N ALA A 11 -13.39 14.26 3.93
CA ALA A 11 -14.79 14.63 3.89
C ALA A 11 -15.59 13.61 3.07
N ALA A 12 -16.75 13.20 3.60
CA ALA A 12 -17.71 12.35 2.92
C ALA A 12 -18.60 13.20 2.00
N ALA A 13 -18.81 12.74 0.76
CA ALA A 13 -19.85 13.23 -0.13
C ALA A 13 -20.86 12.12 -0.38
N LEU A 14 -22.14 12.47 -0.20
CA LEU A 14 -23.34 11.66 -0.49
C LEU A 14 -23.43 11.34 -1.98
N MET A 15 -23.91 10.12 -2.30
CA MET A 15 -24.49 9.83 -3.61
C MET A 15 -25.86 9.19 -3.49
N VAL A 16 -26.77 9.80 -4.22
CA VAL A 16 -28.16 9.42 -4.45
C VAL A 16 -28.19 8.29 -5.50
N GLY A 17 -29.13 7.34 -5.30
CA GLY A 17 -29.26 6.16 -6.13
C GLY A 17 -29.95 6.39 -7.48
N PHE A 18 -29.75 5.45 -8.39
CA PHE A 18 -30.67 5.17 -9.49
C PHE A 18 -30.82 3.65 -9.68
N LEU A 19 -32.06 3.20 -9.62
CA LEU A 19 -32.51 1.85 -9.97
C LEU A 19 -32.51 1.70 -11.50
N CYS A 20 -31.99 0.61 -12.01
CA CYS A 20 -32.44 0.05 -13.27
C CYS A 20 -32.38 -1.47 -13.24
N SER A 21 -33.55 -2.07 -13.38
CA SER A 21 -33.80 -3.49 -13.51
C SER A 21 -33.36 -4.00 -14.89
N GLY A 22 -32.70 -5.15 -14.96
CA GLY A 22 -32.40 -5.83 -16.21
C GLY A 22 -31.92 -7.25 -15.95
N LEU A 23 -32.85 -8.22 -15.97
CA LEU A 23 -32.54 -9.65 -16.05
C LEU A 23 -31.88 -9.95 -17.42
N LEU A 24 -30.67 -10.48 -17.41
CA LEU A 24 -30.18 -11.33 -18.47
C LEU A 24 -29.29 -12.42 -17.86
N CYS A 25 -29.78 -13.65 -18.00
CA CYS A 25 -29.06 -14.90 -17.74
C CYS A 25 -27.89 -15.02 -18.73
N GLY A 26 -26.64 -14.91 -18.26
CA GLY A 26 -25.43 -15.09 -19.03
C GLY A 26 -24.50 -16.05 -18.32
N CYS A 27 -24.30 -17.24 -18.85
CA CYS A 27 -23.27 -18.16 -18.42
C CYS A 27 -21.92 -17.44 -18.33
N SER A 28 -21.46 -17.20 -17.12
CA SER A 28 -20.10 -16.70 -16.91
C SER A 28 -19.12 -17.83 -17.19
N GLN A 29 -18.52 -17.82 -18.35
CA GLN A 29 -17.28 -18.55 -18.62
C GLN A 29 -16.25 -18.06 -17.60
N ARG A 30 -15.73 -18.95 -16.77
CA ARG A 30 -14.55 -18.69 -15.93
C ARG A 30 -13.43 -18.23 -16.86
N PRO A 31 -12.76 -17.09 -16.58
CA PRO A 31 -11.55 -16.79 -17.32
C PRO A 31 -10.57 -17.94 -17.12
N ALA A 32 -10.00 -18.43 -18.21
CA ALA A 32 -8.93 -19.42 -18.18
C ALA A 32 -7.81 -18.93 -17.24
N PRO A 33 -7.09 -19.83 -16.56
CA PRO A 33 -5.96 -19.44 -15.73
C PRO A 33 -5.02 -18.63 -16.62
N GLN A 34 -4.76 -17.37 -16.23
CA GLN A 34 -3.78 -16.55 -16.90
C GLN A 34 -2.47 -17.34 -16.90
N GLN A 35 -2.01 -17.71 -18.11
CA GLN A 35 -0.70 -18.30 -18.30
C GLN A 35 0.30 -17.44 -17.52
N ALA A 36 1.09 -18.07 -16.68
CA ALA A 36 2.21 -17.44 -16.01
C ALA A 36 3.08 -16.80 -17.09
N LEU A 37 2.98 -15.49 -17.23
CA LEU A 37 3.84 -14.72 -18.11
C LEU A 37 5.24 -14.91 -17.58
N GLY A 38 6.04 -15.72 -18.27
CA GLY A 38 7.45 -15.88 -17.96
C GLY A 38 8.10 -14.51 -17.80
N LEU A 39 8.87 -14.32 -16.75
CA LEU A 39 9.76 -13.17 -16.64
C LEU A 39 10.66 -13.16 -17.89
N PRO A 40 10.91 -11.99 -18.51
CA PRO A 40 11.97 -11.89 -19.51
C PRO A 40 13.27 -12.43 -18.92
N GLU A 41 14.08 -13.05 -19.77
CA GLU A 41 15.36 -13.64 -19.38
C GLU A 41 16.12 -12.80 -18.37
N ARG A 42 16.56 -13.45 -17.31
CA ARG A 42 17.22 -12.93 -16.13
C ARG A 42 18.35 -11.94 -16.44
N SER A 43 18.30 -10.88 -15.75
CA SER A 43 19.14 -9.70 -15.59
C SER A 43 18.62 -8.51 -16.38
N LEU A 44 17.95 -7.63 -15.66
CA LEU A 44 17.76 -6.27 -16.16
C LEU A 44 19.16 -5.64 -16.27
N ALA A 45 19.58 -5.32 -17.50
CA ALA A 45 20.87 -4.67 -17.73
C ALA A 45 20.96 -3.27 -17.07
N ARG A 46 19.85 -2.78 -16.56
CA ARG A 46 19.72 -1.49 -15.87
C ARG A 46 18.70 -1.56 -14.75
N GLU A 47 18.96 -0.75 -13.73
CA GLU A 47 18.00 -0.47 -12.66
C GLU A 47 16.66 0.01 -13.24
N PRO A 48 15.53 -0.60 -12.86
CA PRO A 48 14.22 -0.24 -13.39
C PRO A 48 13.68 1.07 -12.79
N GLU A 49 12.84 1.75 -13.57
CA GLU A 49 12.13 2.94 -13.13
C GLU A 49 10.70 2.62 -12.68
N ILE A 50 10.37 3.02 -11.46
CA ILE A 50 9.04 2.88 -10.88
C ILE A 50 8.24 4.18 -10.99
N LYS A 51 6.97 4.08 -11.42
CA LYS A 51 6.01 5.19 -11.46
C LYS A 51 5.16 5.18 -10.20
N VAL A 52 5.27 6.22 -9.40
CA VAL A 52 4.61 6.33 -8.09
C VAL A 52 3.55 7.41 -8.14
N ARG A 53 2.28 7.07 -7.88
CA ARG A 53 1.23 8.07 -7.68
C ARG A 53 1.41 8.75 -6.34
N LEU A 54 2.01 9.94 -6.35
CA LEU A 54 2.35 10.73 -5.18
C LEU A 54 1.12 11.39 -4.57
N PHE A 55 0.27 11.94 -5.44
CA PHE A 55 -0.95 12.63 -5.04
C PHE A 55 -2.14 12.26 -5.93
N ASP A 56 -3.31 12.38 -5.35
CA ASP A 56 -4.62 12.16 -5.94
C ASP A 56 -5.53 13.28 -5.43
N LEU A 57 -5.56 14.40 -6.16
CA LEU A 57 -6.10 15.67 -5.70
C LEU A 57 -7.52 15.90 -6.22
N ALA A 58 -8.43 16.29 -5.33
CA ALA A 58 -9.78 16.72 -5.72
C ALA A 58 -9.79 18.10 -6.39
N GLN A 59 -8.74 18.90 -6.18
CA GLN A 59 -8.54 20.18 -6.84
C GLN A 59 -7.58 20.00 -8.01
N PHE A 60 -7.89 20.63 -9.15
CA PHE A 60 -7.07 20.60 -10.36
C PHE A 60 -5.91 21.60 -10.32
N ILE A 61 -5.27 21.71 -9.17
CA ILE A 61 -4.16 22.62 -8.92
C ILE A 61 -3.07 21.88 -8.16
N CYS A 62 -1.83 22.05 -8.63
CA CYS A 62 -0.64 21.48 -7.98
C CYS A 62 0.54 22.47 -8.05
N GLU A 63 1.18 22.71 -6.92
CA GLU A 63 2.41 23.49 -6.84
C GLU A 63 3.61 22.59 -7.13
N VAL A 64 4.52 23.05 -8.01
CA VAL A 64 5.74 22.33 -8.38
C VAL A 64 6.93 23.28 -8.43
N GLY A 65 8.13 22.74 -8.21
CA GLY A 65 9.37 23.50 -8.23
C GLY A 65 9.70 24.16 -6.89
N ALA A 66 10.89 24.72 -6.81
CA ALA A 66 11.41 25.48 -5.67
C ALA A 66 12.09 26.77 -6.19
N PRO A 67 12.35 27.79 -5.34
CA PRO A 67 12.91 29.06 -5.80
C PRO A 67 14.18 28.93 -6.66
N SER A 68 15.03 27.95 -6.37
CA SER A 68 16.29 27.69 -7.11
C SER A 68 16.18 26.60 -8.18
N SER A 69 14.99 26.08 -8.46
CA SER A 69 14.79 25.00 -9.43
C SER A 69 14.44 25.53 -10.82
N ILE A 70 14.76 24.73 -11.85
CA ILE A 70 14.33 24.95 -13.23
C ILE A 70 13.49 23.74 -13.65
N THR A 71 12.21 23.97 -13.85
CA THR A 71 11.28 22.96 -14.39
C THR A 71 11.15 23.17 -15.90
N ARG A 72 11.11 22.10 -16.68
CA ARG A 72 10.95 22.14 -18.13
C ARG A 72 9.60 21.59 -18.55
N LEU A 73 8.95 22.31 -19.46
CA LEU A 73 7.73 21.88 -20.14
C LEU A 73 7.96 21.93 -21.65
N GLY A 74 7.87 20.78 -22.34
CA GLY A 74 8.15 20.70 -23.77
C GLY A 74 9.57 21.19 -24.11
N GLY A 75 10.56 20.95 -23.25
CA GLY A 75 11.94 21.44 -23.41
C GLY A 75 12.18 22.89 -22.96
N LYS A 76 11.16 23.74 -22.87
CA LYS A 76 11.29 25.14 -22.44
C LYS A 76 11.51 25.24 -20.92
N PRO A 77 12.52 25.99 -20.44
CA PRO A 77 12.82 26.13 -19.02
C PRO A 77 11.97 27.21 -18.34
N TYR A 78 11.53 26.90 -17.11
CA TYR A 78 10.81 27.83 -16.23
C TYR A 78 11.42 27.76 -14.84
N ALA A 79 11.96 28.88 -14.36
CA ALA A 79 12.63 28.94 -13.05
C ALA A 79 11.64 29.18 -11.92
N GLY A 80 11.98 28.66 -10.72
CA GLY A 80 11.31 28.93 -9.45
C GLY A 80 10.04 28.13 -9.25
N GLU A 81 9.25 28.55 -8.26
CA GLU A 81 7.96 27.93 -7.93
C GLU A 81 6.92 28.22 -9.01
N LEU A 82 6.19 27.19 -9.36
CA LEU A 82 5.18 27.19 -10.40
C LEU A 82 3.89 26.59 -9.86
N THR A 83 2.76 27.11 -10.31
CA THR A 83 1.44 26.52 -10.10
C THR A 83 0.99 25.88 -11.41
N ILE A 84 0.70 24.60 -11.36
CA ILE A 84 0.05 23.88 -12.46
C ILE A 84 -1.44 23.83 -12.15
N SER A 85 -2.24 24.33 -13.06
CA SER A 85 -3.70 24.15 -13.03
C SER A 85 -4.17 23.56 -14.34
N CYS A 86 -5.33 22.90 -14.32
CA CYS A 86 -5.92 22.38 -15.55
C CYS A 86 -7.41 22.72 -15.62
N ARG A 87 -7.91 22.76 -16.85
CA ARG A 87 -9.31 22.95 -17.20
C ARG A 87 -9.70 21.88 -18.21
N GLN A 88 -10.88 21.31 -18.02
CA GLN A 88 -11.51 20.45 -19.02
C GLN A 88 -12.67 21.17 -19.67
N LYS A 89 -12.65 21.23 -20.99
CA LYS A 89 -13.75 21.77 -21.79
C LYS A 89 -13.94 20.87 -23.03
N GLU A 90 -15.16 20.41 -23.23
CA GLU A 90 -15.53 19.60 -24.43
C GLU A 90 -14.62 18.38 -24.64
N GLY A 91 -14.24 17.68 -23.54
CA GLY A 91 -13.36 16.50 -23.59
C GLY A 91 -11.87 16.82 -23.78
N GLN A 92 -11.49 18.10 -23.92
CA GLN A 92 -10.10 18.51 -24.02
C GLN A 92 -9.57 19.03 -22.68
N THR A 93 -8.35 18.60 -22.32
CA THR A 93 -7.64 19.10 -21.14
C THR A 93 -6.62 20.16 -21.54
N SER A 94 -6.73 21.35 -20.96
CA SER A 94 -5.77 22.44 -21.09
C SER A 94 -5.02 22.61 -19.76
N TRP A 95 -3.71 22.54 -19.81
CA TRP A 95 -2.80 22.72 -18.69
C TRP A 95 -2.24 24.15 -18.70
N LEU A 96 -2.35 24.82 -17.59
CA LEU A 96 -1.84 26.19 -17.41
C LEU A 96 -0.65 26.14 -16.44
N LEU A 97 0.50 26.59 -16.92
CA LEU A 97 1.69 26.82 -16.10
C LEU A 97 1.70 28.28 -15.66
N GLN A 98 1.69 28.52 -14.36
CA GLN A 98 1.54 29.84 -13.79
C GLN A 98 2.65 30.15 -12.78
N ARG A 99 2.98 31.43 -12.64
CA ARG A 99 3.82 31.97 -11.58
C ARG A 99 3.16 33.23 -11.00
N ARG A 100 2.87 33.20 -9.68
CA ARG A 100 2.19 34.30 -8.98
C ARG A 100 0.94 34.78 -9.74
N GLY A 101 0.11 33.84 -10.20
CA GLY A 101 -1.12 34.09 -10.96
C GLY A 101 -0.95 34.45 -12.45
N LYS A 102 0.26 34.75 -12.91
CA LYS A 102 0.52 35.02 -14.34
C LYS A 102 0.73 33.74 -15.11
N VAL A 103 -0.04 33.53 -16.20
CA VAL A 103 0.15 32.41 -17.12
C VAL A 103 1.44 32.56 -17.90
N LEU A 104 2.30 31.56 -17.84
CA LEU A 104 3.60 31.53 -18.55
C LEU A 104 3.52 30.62 -19.79
N ALA A 105 2.70 29.56 -19.72
CA ALA A 105 2.47 28.64 -20.81
C ALA A 105 1.12 27.96 -20.68
N GLU A 106 0.56 27.56 -21.82
CA GLU A 106 -0.60 26.68 -21.93
C GLU A 106 -0.24 25.51 -22.83
N GLN A 107 -0.67 24.30 -22.44
CA GLN A 107 -0.51 23.09 -23.24
C GLN A 107 -1.84 22.32 -23.26
N ARG A 108 -2.26 21.90 -24.45
CA ARG A 108 -3.43 21.02 -24.63
C ARG A 108 -2.93 19.60 -24.84
N SER A 109 -3.25 18.71 -23.89
CA SER A 109 -2.88 17.30 -23.97
C SER A 109 -3.62 16.51 -22.87
N ALA A 110 -3.81 15.20 -23.06
CA ALA A 110 -4.39 14.33 -22.06
C ALA A 110 -3.49 14.23 -20.79
N THR A 111 -2.18 14.36 -20.98
CA THR A 111 -1.18 14.31 -19.90
C THR A 111 -0.22 15.49 -19.98
N LEU A 112 0.23 15.95 -18.82
CA LEU A 112 1.30 16.92 -18.69
C LEU A 112 2.56 16.20 -18.20
N ASN A 113 3.70 16.44 -18.87
CA ASN A 113 4.99 15.91 -18.46
C ASN A 113 5.95 17.06 -18.15
N LEU A 114 6.52 17.04 -16.96
CA LEU A 114 7.49 18.01 -16.48
C LEU A 114 8.80 17.30 -16.18
N THR A 115 9.91 17.92 -16.56
CA THR A 115 11.26 17.44 -16.24
C THR A 115 12.06 18.49 -15.50
N SER A 116 13.07 18.07 -14.75
CA SER A 116 14.01 18.96 -14.06
C SER A 116 15.41 18.34 -14.06
N SER A 117 16.42 19.17 -13.96
CA SER A 117 17.80 18.71 -13.76
C SER A 117 18.15 18.39 -12.31
N LYS A 118 17.22 18.66 -11.38
CA LYS A 118 17.36 18.44 -9.92
C LYS A 118 16.11 17.77 -9.37
N PRO A 119 16.17 17.20 -8.16
CA PRO A 119 14.98 16.71 -7.43
C PRO A 119 13.85 17.73 -7.45
N MET A 120 12.64 17.28 -7.67
CA MET A 120 11.46 18.15 -7.83
C MET A 120 10.74 18.36 -6.52
N THR A 121 10.40 19.60 -6.22
CA THR A 121 9.49 19.95 -5.12
C THR A 121 8.06 19.90 -5.64
N ILE A 122 7.18 19.19 -4.93
CA ILE A 122 5.75 19.09 -5.22
C ILE A 122 5.01 19.35 -3.92
N ARG A 123 4.13 20.35 -3.91
CA ARG A 123 3.40 20.78 -2.71
C ARG A 123 4.32 20.96 -1.49
N LYS A 124 5.46 21.64 -1.68
CA LYS A 124 6.50 21.95 -0.68
C LYS A 124 7.29 20.72 -0.17
N ILE A 125 7.07 19.53 -0.73
CA ILE A 125 7.84 18.32 -0.40
C ILE A 125 8.83 18.06 -1.52
N VAL A 126 10.10 17.84 -1.19
CA VAL A 126 11.15 17.46 -2.15
C VAL A 126 11.08 15.97 -2.41
N PHE A 127 10.97 15.58 -3.66
CA PHE A 127 11.02 14.19 -4.09
C PHE A 127 12.29 13.95 -4.92
N PRO A 128 12.99 12.82 -4.74
CA PRO A 128 14.21 12.48 -5.48
C PRO A 128 13.87 12.00 -6.91
N THR A 129 13.08 12.77 -7.63
CA THR A 129 12.71 12.52 -9.03
C THR A 129 12.95 13.78 -9.87
N THR A 130 13.31 13.57 -11.12
CA THR A 130 13.45 14.60 -12.14
C THR A 130 12.31 14.59 -13.16
N ASN A 131 11.35 13.66 -13.03
CA ASN A 131 10.24 13.47 -13.95
C ASN A 131 8.91 13.38 -13.22
N ILE A 132 7.99 14.27 -13.56
CA ILE A 132 6.60 14.27 -13.07
C ILE A 132 5.65 14.18 -14.25
N SER A 133 4.67 13.31 -14.15
CA SER A 133 3.54 13.23 -15.06
C SER A 133 2.23 13.51 -14.33
N MET A 134 1.32 14.23 -14.96
CA MET A 134 0.01 14.57 -14.42
C MET A 134 -1.07 14.21 -15.43
N ARG A 135 -2.23 13.74 -14.94
CA ARG A 135 -3.46 13.57 -15.75
C ARG A 135 -4.69 13.80 -14.88
N ILE A 136 -5.80 14.05 -15.57
CA ILE A 136 -7.12 13.98 -14.94
C ILE A 136 -7.66 12.57 -15.12
N GLU A 137 -8.12 11.98 -14.03
CA GLU A 137 -8.83 10.70 -14.01
C GLU A 137 -10.14 10.88 -13.24
N GLY A 138 -11.26 10.88 -13.95
CA GLY A 138 -12.55 11.28 -13.38
C GLY A 138 -12.54 12.74 -12.90
N ASP A 139 -12.82 12.94 -11.63
CA ASP A 139 -12.82 14.23 -10.94
C ASP A 139 -11.52 14.51 -10.16
N ARG A 140 -10.44 13.78 -10.45
CA ARG A 140 -9.19 13.80 -9.69
C ARG A 140 -8.00 14.17 -10.57
N LEU A 141 -7.07 14.93 -9.99
CA LEU A 141 -5.76 15.18 -10.58
C LEU A 141 -4.76 14.17 -10.00
N GLU A 142 -4.31 13.23 -10.82
CA GLU A 142 -3.24 12.31 -10.47
C GLU A 142 -1.87 12.95 -10.76
N VAL A 143 -1.00 12.95 -9.76
CA VAL A 143 0.40 13.41 -9.85
C VAL A 143 1.32 12.22 -9.64
N VAL A 144 2.11 11.88 -10.65
CA VAL A 144 2.96 10.69 -10.69
C VAL A 144 4.42 11.09 -10.85
N GLY A 145 5.27 10.63 -9.92
CA GLY A 145 6.73 10.73 -10.04
C GLY A 145 7.32 9.45 -10.62
N THR A 146 8.33 9.58 -11.49
CA THR A 146 9.13 8.47 -11.97
C THR A 146 10.47 8.46 -11.24
N PHE A 147 10.83 7.32 -10.63
CA PHE A 147 12.02 7.16 -9.81
C PHE A 147 12.83 5.95 -10.26
N ALA A 148 14.15 6.03 -10.20
CA ALA A 148 14.98 4.83 -10.13
C ALA A 148 14.58 4.03 -8.88
N LEU A 149 14.47 2.70 -8.99
CA LEU A 149 13.90 1.88 -7.91
C LEU A 149 14.72 1.98 -6.61
N GLU A 150 16.05 1.99 -6.70
CA GLU A 150 16.91 2.12 -5.51
C GLU A 150 16.86 3.54 -4.89
N THR A 151 16.45 4.53 -5.65
CA THR A 151 16.20 5.90 -5.14
C THR A 151 14.83 6.02 -4.45
N TYR A 152 13.86 5.22 -4.87
CA TYR A 152 12.52 5.16 -4.26
C TYR A 152 12.51 4.42 -2.92
N LEU A 153 13.18 3.27 -2.84
CA LEU A 153 13.11 2.36 -1.70
C LEU A 153 13.48 2.99 -0.34
N PRO A 154 14.52 3.84 -0.22
CA PRO A 154 14.84 4.45 1.08
C PRO A 154 13.69 5.29 1.65
N GLY A 155 12.93 5.99 0.80
CA GLY A 155 11.74 6.74 1.19
C GLY A 155 10.58 5.83 1.67
N VAL A 156 10.51 4.60 1.17
CA VAL A 156 9.59 3.58 1.68
C VAL A 156 10.04 3.10 3.06
N LEU A 157 11.29 2.69 3.19
CA LEU A 157 11.82 2.12 4.43
C LEU A 157 11.68 3.06 5.63
N GLN A 158 11.94 4.35 5.42
CA GLN A 158 11.85 5.32 6.52
C GLN A 158 10.43 5.56 7.05
N ILE A 159 9.40 5.27 6.25
CA ILE A 159 8.00 5.36 6.70
C ILE A 159 7.52 4.05 7.30
N GLU A 160 7.98 2.94 6.75
CA GLU A 160 7.58 1.59 7.20
C GLU A 160 8.26 1.18 8.52
N LEU A 161 9.48 1.70 8.81
CA LEU A 161 10.29 1.27 9.93
C LEU A 161 10.64 2.43 10.88
N PHE A 162 10.83 2.12 12.16
CA PHE A 162 11.28 3.12 13.14
C PHE A 162 12.80 3.38 13.04
N ALA A 163 13.20 4.63 13.28
CA ALA A 163 14.58 5.08 13.11
C ALA A 163 15.63 4.31 13.92
N LYS A 164 15.22 3.78 15.10
CA LYS A 164 16.10 3.07 16.03
C LYS A 164 16.13 1.56 15.81
N TRP A 165 15.49 1.06 14.76
CA TRP A 165 15.46 -0.36 14.49
C TRP A 165 16.76 -0.86 13.87
N ASN A 166 17.00 -2.16 14.01
CA ASN A 166 18.23 -2.84 13.61
C ASN A 166 18.45 -2.76 12.09
N THR A 167 19.70 -2.67 11.68
CA THR A 167 20.11 -2.62 10.26
C THR A 167 19.66 -3.86 9.48
N ASP A 168 19.66 -5.04 10.10
CA ASP A 168 19.20 -6.26 9.45
C ASP A 168 17.68 -6.28 9.23
N THR A 169 16.90 -5.61 10.08
CA THR A 169 15.49 -5.36 9.82
C THR A 169 15.31 -4.48 8.58
N TYR A 170 16.09 -3.41 8.46
CA TYR A 170 16.07 -2.53 7.30
C TYR A 170 16.48 -3.25 6.01
N LYS A 171 17.51 -4.10 6.05
CA LYS A 171 17.94 -4.90 4.90
C LYS A 171 16.88 -5.92 4.48
N ALA A 172 16.27 -6.64 5.43
CA ALA A 172 15.17 -7.57 5.14
C ALA A 172 13.98 -6.85 4.49
N GLN A 173 13.60 -5.68 5.04
CA GLN A 173 12.52 -4.87 4.48
C GLN A 173 12.88 -4.32 3.09
N ALA A 174 14.14 -3.94 2.83
CA ALA A 174 14.58 -3.46 1.52
C ALA A 174 14.40 -4.51 0.43
N VAL A 175 14.83 -5.76 0.69
CA VAL A 175 14.64 -6.89 -0.24
C VAL A 175 13.16 -7.18 -0.47
N ALA A 176 12.37 -7.19 0.61
CA ALA A 176 10.93 -7.41 0.51
C ALA A 176 10.25 -6.28 -0.28
N ALA A 177 10.52 -5.01 0.04
CA ALA A 177 9.91 -3.87 -0.65
C ALA A 177 10.30 -3.82 -2.14
N ARG A 178 11.54 -4.20 -2.48
CA ARG A 178 12.04 -4.28 -3.86
C ARG A 178 11.27 -5.33 -4.67
N SER A 179 11.16 -6.54 -4.14
CA SER A 179 10.45 -7.65 -4.79
C SER A 179 8.97 -7.31 -5.00
N PHE A 180 8.32 -6.74 -3.99
CA PHE A 180 6.94 -6.26 -4.09
C PHE A 180 6.80 -5.20 -5.19
N SER A 181 7.69 -4.21 -5.24
CA SER A 181 7.67 -3.15 -6.24
C SER A 181 7.77 -3.70 -7.66
N LEU A 182 8.68 -4.63 -7.91
CA LEU A 182 8.87 -5.24 -9.23
C LEU A 182 7.64 -6.02 -9.70
N VAL A 183 7.01 -6.78 -8.81
CA VAL A 183 5.76 -7.48 -9.12
C VAL A 183 4.65 -6.46 -9.46
N ARG A 184 4.53 -5.36 -8.69
CA ARG A 184 3.55 -4.31 -9.01
C ARG A 184 3.84 -3.59 -10.31
N MET A 185 5.10 -3.38 -10.66
CA MET A 185 5.49 -2.83 -11.96
C MET A 185 5.09 -3.77 -13.11
N GLN A 186 5.24 -5.08 -12.92
CA GLN A 186 4.83 -6.09 -13.90
C GLN A 186 3.30 -6.14 -14.04
N ASP A 187 2.56 -6.24 -12.92
CA ASP A 187 1.09 -6.30 -12.88
C ASP A 187 0.45 -5.06 -13.53
N ARG A 188 1.12 -3.92 -13.43
CA ARG A 188 0.63 -2.63 -13.93
C ARG A 188 1.45 -2.08 -15.09
N ARG A 189 2.09 -2.98 -15.86
CA ARG A 189 2.81 -2.61 -17.07
C ARG A 189 1.89 -1.83 -18.02
N GLY A 190 2.38 -0.70 -18.54
CA GLY A 190 1.60 0.20 -19.43
C GLY A 190 0.57 1.07 -18.72
N ARG A 191 0.36 0.91 -17.39
CA ARG A 191 -0.50 1.81 -16.62
C ARG A 191 0.21 3.14 -16.38
N PHE A 192 -0.60 4.19 -16.07
CA PHE A 192 -0.08 5.52 -15.78
C PHE A 192 0.84 5.54 -14.54
N TRP A 193 0.56 4.68 -13.57
CA TRP A 193 1.39 4.48 -12.38
C TRP A 193 1.45 2.99 -11.99
N HIS A 194 2.52 2.61 -11.24
CA HIS A 194 2.75 1.25 -10.77
C HIS A 194 2.32 1.04 -9.31
N VAL A 195 2.58 2.02 -8.44
CA VAL A 195 2.24 1.97 -7.01
C VAL A 195 1.68 3.31 -6.56
N ARG A 196 0.89 3.27 -5.48
CA ARG A 196 0.43 4.46 -4.75
C ARG A 196 1.37 4.72 -3.59
N ALA A 197 1.68 5.98 -3.33
CA ALA A 197 2.39 6.43 -2.14
C ALA A 197 1.47 6.38 -0.92
N SER A 198 0.96 5.20 -0.56
CA SER A 198 -0.01 5.01 0.51
C SER A 198 0.05 3.58 1.06
N PRO A 199 -0.50 3.30 2.26
CA PRO A 199 -0.58 1.96 2.84
C PRO A 199 -1.36 0.92 2.00
N SER A 200 -2.03 1.33 0.93
CA SER A 200 -2.70 0.38 0.02
C SER A 200 -1.75 -0.33 -0.94
N ASP A 201 -0.57 0.23 -1.19
CA ASP A 201 0.53 -0.41 -1.91
C ASP A 201 1.80 -0.36 -1.04
N GLN A 202 2.53 0.78 -1.04
CA GLN A 202 3.69 1.03 -0.17
C GLN A 202 3.65 2.48 0.31
N ALA A 203 3.69 2.70 1.62
CA ALA A 203 3.80 4.05 2.15
C ALA A 203 5.12 4.66 1.68
N PHE A 204 5.06 5.89 1.16
CA PHE A 204 6.20 6.61 0.62
C PHE A 204 6.03 8.10 0.86
N VAL A 205 7.09 8.76 1.26
CA VAL A 205 7.13 10.20 1.43
C VAL A 205 8.45 10.75 0.86
N GLY A 206 8.42 11.97 0.36
CA GLY A 206 9.61 12.71 0.00
C GLY A 206 10.33 13.29 1.23
N GLY A 207 11.28 14.16 0.98
CA GLY A 207 12.10 14.80 2.00
C GLY A 207 13.43 14.10 2.25
N GLU A 208 14.06 14.45 3.36
CA GLU A 208 15.33 13.87 3.77
C GLU A 208 15.17 12.40 4.17
N VAL A 209 16.09 11.56 3.72
CA VAL A 209 16.07 10.13 3.96
C VAL A 209 17.10 9.77 5.02
N ARG A 210 16.73 8.91 5.97
CA ARG A 210 17.61 8.45 7.04
C ARG A 210 18.79 7.65 6.50
N PRO A 211 20.03 7.88 7.01
CA PRO A 211 21.22 7.15 6.57
C PRO A 211 21.06 5.61 6.61
N ILE A 212 20.48 5.07 7.68
CA ILE A 212 20.25 3.63 7.81
C ILE A 212 19.40 3.05 6.67
N ALA A 213 18.42 3.80 6.17
CA ALA A 213 17.59 3.35 5.04
C ALA A 213 18.39 3.34 3.73
N LEU A 214 19.21 4.37 3.51
CA LEU A 214 20.11 4.45 2.35
C LEU A 214 21.12 3.30 2.36
N GLU A 215 21.78 3.06 3.49
CA GLU A 215 22.77 2.01 3.67
C GLU A 215 22.16 0.62 3.47
N ALA A 216 20.99 0.34 4.02
CA ALA A 216 20.32 -0.94 3.87
C ALA A 216 19.93 -1.23 2.41
N VAL A 217 19.42 -0.23 1.69
CA VAL A 217 19.08 -0.36 0.27
C VAL A 217 20.37 -0.59 -0.55
N LYS A 218 21.43 0.18 -0.29
CA LYS A 218 22.73 0.03 -0.95
C LYS A 218 23.33 -1.36 -0.70
N ALA A 219 23.32 -1.84 0.56
CA ALA A 219 23.88 -3.14 0.95
C ALA A 219 23.13 -4.35 0.37
N THR A 220 21.87 -4.14 -0.05
CA THR A 220 21.02 -5.18 -0.66
C THR A 220 20.65 -4.85 -2.11
N ARG A 221 21.42 -3.98 -2.78
CA ARG A 221 21.14 -3.52 -4.13
C ARG A 221 20.84 -4.68 -5.07
N GLY A 222 19.78 -4.58 -5.85
CA GLY A 222 19.35 -5.58 -6.82
C GLY A 222 18.87 -6.90 -6.23
N GLN A 223 18.98 -7.15 -4.92
CA GLN A 223 18.58 -8.42 -4.33
C GLN A 223 17.05 -8.50 -4.16
N VAL A 224 16.49 -9.61 -4.63
CA VAL A 224 15.05 -9.91 -4.66
C VAL A 224 14.78 -11.30 -4.12
N LEU A 225 13.54 -11.55 -3.72
CA LEU A 225 13.06 -12.90 -3.41
C LEU A 225 12.37 -13.51 -4.63
N THR A 226 12.68 -14.77 -4.92
CA THR A 226 12.10 -15.56 -5.99
C THR A 226 11.47 -16.83 -5.46
N TRP A 227 10.46 -17.32 -6.16
CA TRP A 227 9.86 -18.64 -5.98
C TRP A 227 9.69 -19.29 -7.35
N GLY A 228 10.33 -20.43 -7.55
CA GLY A 228 10.57 -20.95 -8.91
C GLY A 228 11.41 -19.95 -9.71
N ASP A 229 10.99 -19.68 -10.93
CA ASP A 229 11.65 -18.73 -11.83
C ASP A 229 11.04 -17.33 -11.79
N GLN A 230 10.17 -17.03 -10.80
CA GLN A 230 9.44 -15.77 -10.70
C GLN A 230 9.84 -14.95 -9.48
N ILE A 231 9.79 -13.62 -9.59
CA ILE A 231 9.90 -12.74 -8.43
C ILE A 231 8.66 -12.94 -7.56
N LEU A 232 8.88 -13.19 -6.27
CA LEU A 232 7.81 -13.38 -5.29
C LEU A 232 7.15 -12.05 -4.93
N CYS A 233 5.83 -12.01 -4.91
CA CYS A 233 5.08 -10.88 -4.34
C CYS A 233 5.22 -10.87 -2.81
N THR A 234 6.20 -10.18 -2.30
CA THR A 234 6.61 -10.18 -0.90
C THR A 234 5.78 -9.20 -0.08
N TYR A 235 4.61 -9.62 0.36
CA TYR A 235 3.79 -8.84 1.28
C TYR A 235 4.49 -8.65 2.63
N TYR A 236 4.26 -7.51 3.28
CA TYR A 236 4.74 -7.22 4.63
C TYR A 236 3.74 -6.36 5.41
N SER A 237 3.75 -6.44 6.72
CA SER A 237 2.87 -5.65 7.57
C SER A 237 3.49 -5.42 8.95
N SER A 238 2.99 -4.42 9.65
CA SER A 238 3.56 -3.97 10.93
C SER A 238 3.64 -5.10 11.95
N CYS A 239 2.51 -5.74 12.28
CA CYS A 239 2.45 -6.77 13.31
C CYS A 239 1.43 -7.86 12.95
N CYS A 240 1.86 -9.12 12.91
CA CYS A 240 0.94 -10.23 12.63
C CYS A 240 0.11 -10.67 13.85
N GLY A 241 0.37 -10.13 15.04
CA GLY A 241 -0.32 -10.50 16.29
C GLY A 241 0.10 -11.86 16.84
N GLY A 242 1.32 -12.30 16.53
CA GLY A 242 1.90 -13.59 16.96
C GLY A 242 1.69 -14.73 15.96
N ARG A 243 0.76 -14.60 15.01
CA ARG A 243 0.42 -15.65 14.02
C ARG A 243 0.31 -15.08 12.62
N PRO A 244 1.23 -15.40 11.71
CA PRO A 244 1.16 -14.98 10.31
C PRO A 244 -0.12 -15.45 9.62
N ALA A 245 -0.57 -14.68 8.62
CA ALA A 245 -1.72 -15.03 7.79
C ALA A 245 -1.27 -15.68 6.47
N ARG A 246 -2.15 -16.49 5.86
CA ARG A 246 -1.98 -16.93 4.48
C ARG A 246 -2.41 -15.81 3.51
N ALA A 247 -1.73 -15.73 2.38
CA ALA A 247 -2.14 -14.81 1.31
C ALA A 247 -3.54 -15.13 0.78
N SER A 248 -3.85 -16.41 0.55
CA SER A 248 -5.16 -16.89 0.09
C SER A 248 -6.33 -16.59 1.06
N ASP A 249 -6.04 -16.52 2.37
CA ASP A 249 -7.06 -16.19 3.37
C ASP A 249 -7.31 -14.67 3.48
N THR A 250 -6.42 -13.86 2.91
CA THR A 250 -6.36 -12.42 3.13
C THR A 250 -6.69 -11.62 1.89
N PHE A 251 -6.27 -12.09 0.73
CA PHE A 251 -6.43 -11.42 -0.55
C PHE A 251 -7.29 -12.26 -1.49
N ALA A 252 -8.21 -11.63 -2.20
CA ALA A 252 -9.17 -12.31 -3.06
C ALA A 252 -8.56 -12.93 -4.34
N ALA A 253 -7.35 -12.57 -4.70
CA ALA A 253 -6.69 -13.08 -5.90
C ALA A 253 -5.86 -14.34 -5.58
N ASP A 254 -6.23 -15.46 -6.17
CA ASP A 254 -5.58 -16.77 -5.99
C ASP A 254 -4.13 -16.84 -6.50
N SER A 255 -3.66 -15.85 -7.25
CA SER A 255 -2.30 -15.81 -7.80
C SER A 255 -1.17 -15.83 -6.74
N ASN A 256 -1.52 -15.66 -5.46
CA ASN A 256 -0.55 -15.58 -4.36
C ASN A 256 -0.63 -16.80 -3.41
N SER A 257 -1.30 -17.88 -3.81
CA SER A 257 -1.39 -19.13 -3.03
C SER A 257 -0.13 -20.00 -3.16
N VAL A 258 1.05 -19.38 -3.00
CA VAL A 258 2.34 -20.08 -3.09
C VAL A 258 2.87 -20.43 -1.70
N ALA A 259 3.70 -21.48 -1.62
CA ALA A 259 4.22 -21.98 -0.35
C ALA A 259 4.88 -20.91 0.54
N PRO A 260 5.70 -19.97 0.02
CA PRO A 260 6.29 -18.90 0.83
C PRO A 260 5.28 -17.96 1.49
N LEU A 261 4.05 -17.89 0.98
CA LEU A 261 2.97 -17.04 1.48
C LEU A 261 1.88 -17.82 2.22
N SER A 262 2.14 -19.08 2.57
CA SER A 262 1.20 -19.96 3.27
C SER A 262 1.03 -19.64 4.77
N GLY A 263 1.77 -18.67 5.30
CA GLY A 263 1.68 -18.29 6.71
C GLY A 263 2.04 -19.43 7.64
N GLN A 264 3.24 -20.00 7.52
CA GLN A 264 3.67 -21.10 8.35
C GLN A 264 3.57 -20.76 9.84
N GLY A 265 2.93 -21.64 10.60
CA GLY A 265 2.44 -21.43 11.96
C GLY A 265 3.48 -21.30 13.07
N ARG A 266 4.67 -20.82 12.78
CA ARG A 266 5.65 -20.51 13.82
C ARG A 266 5.21 -19.28 14.59
N PRO A 267 5.27 -19.28 15.93
CA PRO A 267 5.06 -18.08 16.72
C PRO A 267 5.97 -16.96 16.23
N CYS A 268 5.40 -15.77 16.06
CA CYS A 268 6.15 -14.61 15.66
C CYS A 268 6.44 -13.75 16.89
N PRO A 269 7.71 -13.43 17.21
CA PRO A 269 8.10 -12.66 18.41
C PRO A 269 7.81 -11.17 18.23
N CYS A 270 6.55 -10.80 17.98
CA CYS A 270 6.15 -9.41 17.76
C CYS A 270 5.42 -8.80 18.97
N GLU A 271 5.60 -9.35 20.16
CA GLU A 271 4.94 -8.93 21.41
C GLU A 271 5.30 -7.49 21.83
N LYS A 272 6.49 -7.03 21.49
CA LYS A 272 6.94 -5.65 21.76
C LYS A 272 6.19 -4.58 20.95
N SER A 273 5.35 -5.01 19.97
CA SER A 273 4.49 -4.09 19.23
C SER A 273 3.40 -3.53 20.15
N GLY A 274 3.25 -2.22 20.20
CA GLY A 274 2.10 -1.56 20.83
C GLY A 274 0.75 -1.92 20.17
N ARG A 275 0.78 -2.63 19.04
CA ARG A 275 -0.39 -3.14 18.32
C ARG A 275 -0.52 -4.67 18.40
N TYR A 276 0.28 -5.32 19.24
CA TYR A 276 0.23 -6.77 19.42
C TYR A 276 -1.11 -7.23 19.98
N ARG A 277 -1.68 -6.46 20.93
CA ARG A 277 -3.05 -6.60 21.42
C ARG A 277 -3.75 -5.24 21.34
N TRP A 278 -5.04 -5.27 21.08
CA TRP A 278 -5.85 -4.07 21.00
C TRP A 278 -7.29 -4.34 21.43
N THR A 279 -7.94 -3.31 21.92
CA THR A 279 -9.38 -3.28 22.23
C THR A 279 -10.01 -2.15 21.44
N ALA A 280 -11.21 -2.38 20.93
CA ALA A 280 -11.96 -1.40 20.17
C ALA A 280 -13.45 -1.51 20.36
N GLU A 281 -14.12 -0.39 20.19
CA GLU A 281 -15.55 -0.29 20.28
C GLU A 281 -16.14 0.22 18.97
N VAL A 282 -17.30 -0.33 18.60
CA VAL A 282 -18.07 0.11 17.45
C VAL A 282 -19.57 0.03 17.76
N SER A 283 -20.34 0.97 17.23
CA SER A 283 -21.79 0.86 17.27
C SER A 283 -22.26 -0.37 16.50
N GLY A 284 -22.95 -1.28 17.17
CA GLY A 284 -23.54 -2.46 16.54
C GLY A 284 -24.52 -2.08 15.43
N LYS A 285 -25.26 -0.96 15.60
CA LYS A 285 -26.17 -0.40 14.58
C LYS A 285 -25.38 0.06 13.35
N ALA A 286 -24.35 0.88 13.54
CA ALA A 286 -23.56 1.40 12.43
C ALA A 286 -22.84 0.27 11.66
N LEU A 287 -22.37 -0.77 12.34
CA LEU A 287 -21.81 -1.95 11.67
C LEU A 287 -22.88 -2.73 10.90
N GLY A 288 -24.08 -2.90 11.48
CA GLY A 288 -25.21 -3.56 10.84
C GLY A 288 -25.59 -2.89 9.53
N GLU A 289 -25.75 -1.57 9.53
CA GLU A 289 -26.05 -0.77 8.33
C GLU A 289 -25.00 -0.97 7.21
N ARG A 290 -23.72 -1.16 7.59
CA ARG A 290 -22.63 -1.39 6.62
C ARG A 290 -22.66 -2.77 5.98
N VAL A 291 -23.19 -3.77 6.66
CA VAL A 291 -23.23 -5.15 6.20
C VAL A 291 -24.63 -5.61 5.78
N GLY A 292 -25.59 -4.70 5.71
CA GLY A 292 -26.97 -5.00 5.29
C GLY A 292 -27.79 -5.74 6.34
N LEU A 293 -27.46 -5.59 7.62
CA LEU A 293 -28.16 -6.18 8.76
C LEU A 293 -28.66 -5.08 9.73
N GLN A 294 -29.40 -5.50 10.75
CA GLN A 294 -29.73 -4.63 11.85
C GLN A 294 -28.55 -4.48 12.84
N THR A 295 -28.80 -4.12 14.07
CA THR A 295 -27.76 -3.95 15.08
C THR A 295 -27.00 -5.26 15.31
N ILE A 296 -25.71 -5.30 14.97
CA ILE A 296 -24.84 -6.46 15.21
C ILE A 296 -24.62 -6.63 16.72
N ARG A 297 -24.88 -7.84 17.22
CA ARG A 297 -24.65 -8.21 18.62
C ARG A 297 -23.52 -9.21 18.83
N SER A 298 -23.06 -9.89 17.79
CA SER A 298 -21.94 -10.84 17.92
C SER A 298 -21.18 -11.02 16.60
N ILE A 299 -19.90 -11.30 16.74
CA ILE A 299 -19.00 -11.72 15.68
C ILE A 299 -18.39 -13.05 16.11
N LYS A 300 -18.55 -14.11 15.33
CA LYS A 300 -17.96 -15.42 15.61
C LYS A 300 -17.03 -15.84 14.49
N THR A 301 -15.88 -16.39 14.82
CA THR A 301 -15.05 -17.12 13.89
C THR A 301 -15.73 -18.46 13.59
N ILE A 302 -16.07 -18.71 12.32
CA ILE A 302 -16.71 -19.96 11.88
C ILE A 302 -15.73 -20.85 11.09
N GLN A 303 -14.61 -20.26 10.62
CA GLN A 303 -13.52 -21.00 9.99
C GLN A 303 -12.18 -20.37 10.36
N SER A 304 -11.19 -21.21 10.62
CA SER A 304 -9.81 -20.80 10.91
C SER A 304 -8.82 -21.57 10.07
N ASN A 305 -7.66 -20.97 9.81
CA ASN A 305 -6.54 -21.71 9.26
C ASN A 305 -5.92 -22.65 10.33
N PRO A 306 -4.99 -23.55 9.95
CA PRO A 306 -4.36 -24.48 10.89
C PRO A 306 -3.65 -23.82 12.08
N TRP A 307 -3.36 -22.52 11.97
CA TRP A 307 -2.70 -21.72 13.01
C TRP A 307 -3.68 -21.02 13.96
N GLY A 308 -5.00 -21.25 13.76
CA GLY A 308 -6.05 -20.65 14.58
C GLY A 308 -6.37 -19.19 14.25
N ARG A 309 -5.88 -18.64 13.11
CA ARG A 309 -6.28 -17.32 12.61
C ARG A 309 -7.59 -17.46 11.84
N SER A 310 -8.54 -16.57 12.12
CA SER A 310 -9.84 -16.56 11.44
C SER A 310 -9.66 -16.37 9.92
N THR A 311 -10.36 -17.21 9.14
CA THR A 311 -10.47 -17.09 7.68
C THR A 311 -11.88 -16.73 7.25
N LYS A 312 -12.89 -17.07 8.09
CA LYS A 312 -14.29 -16.70 7.88
C LYS A 312 -14.97 -16.36 9.21
N MET A 313 -15.72 -15.29 9.20
CA MET A 313 -16.40 -14.76 10.37
C MET A 313 -17.90 -14.61 10.06
N GLN A 314 -18.74 -14.93 11.04
CA GLN A 314 -20.17 -14.74 10.99
C GLN A 314 -20.57 -13.58 11.92
N LEU A 315 -21.26 -12.58 11.37
CA LEU A 315 -21.88 -11.53 12.13
C LEU A 315 -23.36 -11.85 12.30
N ARG A 316 -23.85 -11.68 13.52
CA ARG A 316 -25.28 -11.91 13.85
C ARG A 316 -25.87 -10.63 14.44
N ASP A 317 -27.04 -10.24 13.94
CA ASP A 317 -27.79 -9.10 14.45
C ASP A 317 -28.72 -9.47 15.63
N VAL A 318 -29.39 -8.46 16.17
CA VAL A 318 -30.35 -8.61 17.28
C VAL A 318 -31.58 -9.44 16.93
N LYS A 319 -31.95 -9.54 15.64
CA LYS A 319 -33.06 -10.37 15.16
C LYS A 319 -32.63 -11.81 14.82
N GLY A 320 -31.34 -12.11 14.89
CA GLY A 320 -30.81 -13.44 14.57
C GLY A 320 -30.37 -13.60 13.12
N SER A 321 -30.57 -12.60 12.25
CA SER A 321 -30.06 -12.61 10.86
C SER A 321 -28.55 -12.65 10.85
N VAL A 322 -27.96 -13.29 9.85
CA VAL A 322 -26.51 -13.50 9.77
C VAL A 322 -25.95 -13.09 8.42
N VAL A 323 -24.70 -12.62 8.44
CA VAL A 323 -23.86 -12.44 7.25
C VAL A 323 -22.48 -13.03 7.51
N GLU A 324 -21.89 -13.61 6.49
CA GLU A 324 -20.54 -14.19 6.57
C GLU A 324 -19.57 -13.36 5.76
N LEU A 325 -18.45 -12.99 6.37
CA LEU A 325 -17.43 -12.14 5.80
C LEU A 325 -16.04 -12.73 6.02
N SER A 326 -15.12 -12.43 5.09
CA SER A 326 -13.70 -12.60 5.36
C SER A 326 -13.24 -11.55 6.39
N PRO A 327 -12.19 -11.82 7.18
CA PRO A 327 -11.60 -10.81 8.07
C PRO A 327 -11.18 -9.52 7.35
N GLY A 328 -10.74 -9.64 6.09
CA GLY A 328 -10.38 -8.49 5.25
C GLY A 328 -11.59 -7.59 4.93
N ASN A 329 -12.73 -8.20 4.55
CA ASN A 329 -13.97 -7.46 4.28
C ASN A 329 -14.52 -6.83 5.56
N LEU A 330 -14.56 -7.56 6.66
CA LEU A 330 -14.98 -7.00 7.95
C LEU A 330 -14.12 -5.80 8.34
N ARG A 331 -12.80 -5.92 8.22
CA ARG A 331 -11.86 -4.82 8.46
C ARG A 331 -12.16 -3.59 7.59
N SER A 332 -12.51 -3.78 6.32
CA SER A 332 -12.87 -2.68 5.41
C SER A 332 -14.11 -1.93 5.90
N HIS A 333 -15.15 -2.64 6.33
CA HIS A 333 -16.35 -2.04 6.90
C HIS A 333 -16.05 -1.28 8.20
N LEU A 334 -15.26 -1.86 9.09
CA LEU A 334 -14.88 -1.24 10.36
C LEU A 334 -14.02 0.01 10.18
N LYS A 335 -13.09 0.01 9.22
CA LYS A 335 -12.26 1.17 8.90
C LYS A 335 -13.07 2.40 8.51
N THR A 336 -14.18 2.21 7.79
CA THR A 336 -15.07 3.31 7.39
C THR A 336 -15.85 3.90 8.56
N LEU A 337 -15.95 3.21 9.69
CA LEU A 337 -16.60 3.68 10.92
C LEU A 337 -15.64 4.48 11.84
N GLY A 338 -14.46 4.84 11.34
CA GLY A 338 -13.54 5.76 12.01
C GLY A 338 -12.65 5.12 13.08
N SER A 339 -12.70 3.80 13.26
CA SER A 339 -11.83 3.15 14.24
C SER A 339 -10.51 2.74 13.60
N ASN A 340 -9.42 3.34 14.06
CA ASN A 340 -8.05 3.01 13.65
C ASN A 340 -7.57 1.61 14.10
N VAL A 341 -8.43 0.83 14.72
CA VAL A 341 -8.06 -0.31 15.56
C VAL A 341 -8.15 -1.65 14.86
N PHE A 342 -8.80 -1.73 13.72
CA PHE A 342 -9.15 -3.00 13.07
C PHE A 342 -8.14 -3.48 12.05
N SER A 343 -6.88 -3.45 12.38
CA SER A 343 -5.81 -3.78 11.46
C SER A 343 -5.27 -5.20 11.60
N GLY A 344 -5.84 -5.99 12.51
CA GLY A 344 -5.45 -7.36 12.76
C GLY A 344 -6.60 -8.34 12.65
N TRP A 345 -6.66 -9.28 13.57
CA TRP A 345 -7.70 -10.29 13.69
C TRP A 345 -8.38 -10.22 15.06
N ILE A 346 -9.70 -10.49 15.09
CA ILE A 346 -10.51 -10.42 16.30
C ILE A 346 -10.36 -11.73 17.07
N LEU A 347 -10.11 -11.62 18.37
CA LEU A 347 -10.00 -12.73 19.31
C LEU A 347 -11.32 -12.95 20.07
N LYS A 348 -11.89 -11.86 20.57
CA LYS A 348 -13.11 -11.86 21.37
C LYS A 348 -13.97 -10.65 21.03
N ASN A 349 -15.24 -10.73 21.31
CA ASN A 349 -16.15 -9.59 21.27
C ASN A 349 -17.28 -9.74 22.29
N GLN A 350 -17.79 -8.60 22.74
CA GLN A 350 -18.92 -8.50 23.68
C GLN A 350 -19.85 -7.38 23.24
N TYR A 351 -21.15 -7.62 23.31
CA TYR A 351 -22.17 -6.62 23.02
C TYR A 351 -22.85 -6.16 24.31
N ARG A 352 -22.87 -4.87 24.55
CA ARG A 352 -23.61 -4.22 25.66
C ARG A 352 -24.14 -2.87 25.20
N ASN A 353 -25.41 -2.58 25.53
CA ASN A 353 -26.04 -1.26 25.32
C ASN A 353 -25.80 -0.66 23.90
N GLY A 354 -25.94 -1.48 22.86
CA GLY A 354 -25.76 -1.00 21.48
C GLY A 354 -24.31 -0.95 20.99
N VAL A 355 -23.34 -1.17 21.88
CA VAL A 355 -21.89 -1.14 21.56
C VAL A 355 -21.32 -2.55 21.50
N LEU A 356 -20.56 -2.81 20.48
CA LEU A 356 -19.77 -4.02 20.31
C LEU A 356 -18.30 -3.69 20.67
N THR A 357 -17.84 -4.23 21.81
CA THR A 357 -16.45 -4.16 22.24
C THR A 357 -15.71 -5.37 21.66
N MET A 358 -14.57 -5.17 21.03
CA MET A 358 -13.75 -6.22 20.44
C MET A 358 -12.33 -6.16 20.99
N GLU A 359 -11.79 -7.34 21.30
CA GLU A 359 -10.38 -7.56 21.56
C GLU A 359 -9.73 -8.25 20.36
N GLY A 360 -8.56 -7.81 19.97
CA GLY A 360 -7.89 -8.39 18.82
C GLY A 360 -6.36 -8.37 18.92
N ALA A 361 -5.73 -8.82 17.85
CA ALA A 361 -4.28 -8.94 17.77
C ALA A 361 -3.76 -8.50 16.40
N GLY A 362 -2.59 -7.84 16.40
CA GLY A 362 -1.86 -7.46 15.21
C GLY A 362 -2.29 -6.14 14.58
N PHE A 363 -1.48 -5.67 13.63
CA PHE A 363 -1.70 -4.46 12.87
C PHE A 363 -1.27 -4.68 11.40
N GLY A 364 -2.24 -4.73 10.50
CA GLY A 364 -2.06 -5.05 9.10
C GLY A 364 -2.59 -6.44 8.73
N HIS A 365 -2.34 -6.86 7.49
CA HIS A 365 -2.86 -8.11 6.95
C HIS A 365 -2.18 -9.38 7.51
N GLY A 366 -0.95 -9.26 8.04
CA GLY A 366 -0.21 -10.35 8.67
C GLY A 366 0.42 -11.36 7.70
N VAL A 367 0.39 -11.13 6.40
CA VAL A 367 1.01 -12.00 5.38
C VAL A 367 2.48 -11.62 5.18
N GLY A 368 3.35 -12.64 5.05
CA GLY A 368 4.77 -12.46 4.77
C GLY A 368 5.55 -11.86 5.94
N LEU A 369 6.37 -10.84 5.70
CA LEU A 369 7.24 -10.22 6.70
C LEU A 369 6.41 -9.46 7.75
N CYS A 370 6.55 -9.86 9.00
CA CYS A 370 6.08 -9.09 10.16
C CYS A 370 7.20 -8.15 10.60
N GLN A 371 7.02 -6.84 10.47
CA GLN A 371 8.06 -5.85 10.74
C GLN A 371 8.56 -5.90 12.20
N TYR A 372 7.66 -5.93 13.18
CA TYR A 372 8.05 -6.10 14.60
C TYR A 372 8.66 -7.47 14.89
N GLY A 373 8.22 -8.53 14.19
CA GLY A 373 8.82 -9.85 14.31
C GLY A 373 10.22 -9.91 13.69
N ALA A 374 10.46 -9.18 12.61
CA ALA A 374 11.78 -9.02 12.01
C ALA A 374 12.72 -8.28 12.96
N GLU A 375 12.25 -7.18 13.56
CA GLU A 375 13.03 -6.42 14.53
C GLU A 375 13.40 -7.26 15.76
N ALA A 376 12.45 -8.01 16.33
CA ALA A 376 12.75 -8.88 17.45
C ALA A 376 13.86 -9.89 17.09
N ARG A 377 13.76 -10.53 15.92
CA ARG A 377 14.78 -11.49 15.45
C ARG A 377 16.13 -10.84 15.19
N ALA A 378 16.15 -9.64 14.62
CA ALA A 378 17.39 -8.89 14.41
C ALA A 378 18.06 -8.50 15.74
N CYS A 379 17.27 -8.11 16.73
CA CYS A 379 17.77 -7.86 18.10
C CYS A 379 18.33 -9.12 18.76
N ASP A 380 17.79 -10.30 18.42
CA ASP A 380 18.30 -11.60 18.86
C ASP A 380 19.50 -12.09 18.03
N GLY A 381 20.04 -11.25 17.14
CA GLY A 381 21.27 -11.51 16.35
C GLY A 381 21.03 -12.22 15.02
N MET A 382 19.80 -12.42 14.58
CA MET A 382 19.52 -13.02 13.28
C MET A 382 19.85 -12.05 12.15
N SER A 383 20.53 -12.55 11.13
CA SER A 383 20.79 -11.81 9.90
C SER A 383 19.52 -11.58 9.09
N TRP A 384 19.52 -10.56 8.24
CA TRP A 384 18.40 -10.28 7.33
C TRP A 384 18.05 -11.46 6.40
N ARG A 385 19.02 -12.32 6.05
CA ARG A 385 18.79 -13.52 5.25
C ARG A 385 17.97 -14.56 6.01
N GLU A 386 18.29 -14.79 7.27
CA GLU A 386 17.54 -15.69 8.16
C GLU A 386 16.12 -15.15 8.42
N ILE A 387 15.99 -13.84 8.65
CA ILE A 387 14.71 -13.18 8.81
C ILE A 387 13.83 -13.39 7.57
N LEU A 388 14.37 -13.22 6.36
CA LEU A 388 13.65 -13.45 5.12
C LEU A 388 13.30 -14.93 4.91
N SER A 389 14.19 -15.87 5.23
CA SER A 389 13.94 -17.31 5.11
C SER A 389 12.77 -17.77 6.01
N ILE A 390 12.66 -17.18 7.21
CA ILE A 390 11.55 -17.43 8.13
C ILE A 390 10.25 -16.77 7.64
N SER A 391 10.35 -15.57 7.08
CA SER A 391 9.18 -14.79 6.63
C SER A 391 8.58 -15.31 5.32
N TYR A 392 9.42 -15.89 4.45
CA TYR A 392 9.05 -16.43 3.14
C TYR A 392 9.70 -17.80 2.91
N PRO A 393 9.21 -18.84 3.62
CA PRO A 393 9.84 -20.17 3.60
C PRO A 393 9.96 -20.76 2.21
N GLY A 394 11.16 -21.21 1.84
CA GLY A 394 11.46 -21.80 0.55
C GLY A 394 11.73 -20.80 -0.58
N ALA A 395 11.48 -19.51 -0.38
CA ALA A 395 11.92 -18.50 -1.34
C ALA A 395 13.44 -18.38 -1.37
N LYS A 396 14.00 -18.05 -2.53
CA LYS A 396 15.43 -17.87 -2.74
C LYS A 396 15.74 -16.38 -2.92
N ILE A 397 16.92 -15.97 -2.46
CA ILE A 397 17.44 -14.62 -2.76
C ILE A 397 18.19 -14.72 -4.09
N ALA A 398 17.82 -13.87 -5.03
CA ALA A 398 18.49 -13.70 -6.32
C ALA A 398 18.91 -12.24 -6.49
N THR A 399 19.86 -11.98 -7.39
CA THR A 399 20.22 -10.62 -7.81
C THR A 399 19.64 -10.37 -9.19
N ASP A 400 18.82 -9.36 -9.35
CA ASP A 400 18.11 -9.06 -10.60
C ASP A 400 18.87 -8.03 -11.47
N TRP A 401 19.62 -7.11 -10.84
CA TRP A 401 20.58 -6.22 -11.50
C TRP A 401 21.83 -5.99 -10.63
N GLY A 402 22.97 -5.80 -11.29
CA GLY A 402 24.26 -5.58 -10.62
C GLY A 402 24.47 -4.13 -10.13
N PRO A 403 25.63 -3.88 -9.50
CA PRO A 403 26.05 -2.57 -9.01
C PRO A 403 26.21 -1.54 -10.14
#